data_15e1566da5e84fa447e4cf3084e0100c
#
_entry.id   15e1566da5e84fa447e4cf3084e0100c
#
_cell.length_a   1.000
_cell.length_b   1.000
_cell.length_c   1.000
_cell.angle_alpha   90.00
_cell.angle_beta   90.00
_cell.angle_gamma   90.00
#
_symmetry.space_group_name_H-M   'P 1'
#
loop_
_entity.id
_entity.type
_entity.pdbx_description
1 polymer ?
#
loop_
_entity_poly.entity_id
_entity_poly.type
_entity_poly.pdbx_seq_one_letter_code
_entity_poly.pdbx_strand_id
1 'polypeptide(L)'
;MQFFITDLLEVIPNSKKVIVFFDRDNEGQTGAATLLNLTTSDESIAHYDDVKQNNLTVSFIPYKTGVTGGDFLIEDYFSWDKTVKPMVDKAIENSHHPFKNLPKLSSRIKKGLEDKHMSFAKEEFEGFITLLDKIVKLSTEEGT
;
A
#
# COMPACT_ATOMS: atom_id res chain seq x y z
N MET A 1 -10.41 9.30 0.26
CA MET A 1 -10.13 8.19 -0.66
C MET A 1 -11.26 7.16 -0.74
N GLN A 2 -11.89 6.80 0.37
CA GLN A 2 -13.01 5.83 0.38
C GLN A 2 -14.20 6.26 -0.47
N PHE A 3 -14.61 7.53 -0.42
CA PHE A 3 -15.70 8.05 -1.25
C PHE A 3 -15.40 7.90 -2.74
N PHE A 4 -14.18 8.19 -3.17
CA PHE A 4 -13.77 8.03 -4.56
C PHE A 4 -13.88 6.58 -5.03
N ILE A 5 -13.44 5.61 -4.24
CA ILE A 5 -13.51 4.18 -4.59
C ILE A 5 -14.97 3.73 -4.67
N THR A 6 -15.83 4.13 -3.73
CA THR A 6 -17.25 3.80 -3.74
C THR A 6 -17.94 4.37 -4.98
N ASP A 7 -17.71 5.65 -5.29
CA ASP A 7 -18.25 6.30 -6.48
C ASP A 7 -17.75 5.63 -7.77
N LEU A 8 -16.47 5.24 -7.80
CA LEU A 8 -15.86 4.53 -8.93
C LEU A 8 -16.53 3.17 -9.15
N LEU A 9 -16.83 2.41 -8.08
CA LEU A 9 -17.51 1.12 -8.17
C LEU A 9 -18.92 1.22 -8.72
N GLU A 10 -19.62 2.34 -8.48
CA GLU A 10 -20.95 2.58 -9.02
C GLU A 10 -20.96 2.77 -10.53
N VAL A 11 -19.88 3.33 -11.10
CA VAL A 11 -19.78 3.63 -12.54
C VAL A 11 -19.05 2.57 -13.34
N ILE A 12 -18.27 1.70 -12.70
CA ILE A 12 -17.57 0.60 -13.37
C ILE A 12 -18.56 -0.55 -13.63
N PRO A 13 -18.63 -1.07 -14.88
CA PRO A 13 -19.45 -2.23 -15.17
C PRO A 13 -19.09 -3.43 -14.30
N ASN A 14 -20.08 -4.20 -13.84
CA ASN A 14 -19.88 -5.41 -13.03
C ASN A 14 -19.03 -6.49 -13.73
N SER A 15 -18.88 -6.41 -15.05
CA SER A 15 -18.00 -7.27 -15.83
C SER A 15 -16.50 -6.94 -15.67
N LYS A 16 -16.18 -5.79 -15.08
CA LYS A 16 -14.80 -5.37 -14.83
C LYS A 16 -14.40 -5.69 -13.41
N LYS A 17 -13.24 -6.33 -13.27
CA LYS A 17 -12.64 -6.60 -11.97
C LYS A 17 -11.97 -5.34 -11.42
N VAL A 18 -12.25 -5.03 -10.17
CA VAL A 18 -11.60 -3.95 -9.41
C VAL A 18 -10.81 -4.57 -8.28
N ILE A 19 -9.52 -4.25 -8.19
CA ILE A 19 -8.63 -4.72 -7.13
C ILE A 19 -8.13 -3.50 -6.37
N VAL A 20 -8.33 -3.52 -5.06
CA VAL A 20 -7.90 -2.44 -4.16
C VAL A 20 -6.87 -3.01 -3.19
N PHE A 21 -5.71 -2.39 -3.13
CA PHE A 21 -4.65 -2.76 -2.20
C PHE A 21 -4.55 -1.75 -1.07
N PHE A 22 -4.40 -2.27 0.13
CA PHE A 22 -4.12 -1.49 1.34
C PHE A 22 -2.74 -1.82 1.88
N ASP A 23 -2.13 -0.88 2.58
CA ASP A 23 -0.92 -1.11 3.36
C ASP A 23 -1.20 -2.12 4.49
N ARG A 24 -0.16 -2.84 4.93
CA ARG A 24 -0.26 -3.77 6.06
C ARG A 24 -0.01 -3.03 7.37
N ASP A 25 -0.98 -2.26 7.79
CA ASP A 25 -1.00 -1.55 9.06
C ASP A 25 -2.43 -1.39 9.56
N ASN A 26 -2.59 -0.78 10.74
CA ASN A 26 -3.92 -0.58 11.32
C ASN A 26 -4.82 0.33 10.47
N GLU A 27 -4.23 1.32 9.79
CA GLU A 27 -5.00 2.22 8.92
C GLU A 27 -5.50 1.47 7.68
N GLY A 28 -4.66 0.63 7.10
CA GLY A 28 -5.03 -0.23 5.98
C GLY A 28 -6.13 -1.22 6.34
N GLN A 29 -6.04 -1.86 7.51
CA GLN A 29 -7.10 -2.74 8.02
C GLN A 29 -8.44 -2.00 8.22
N THR A 30 -8.39 -0.82 8.80
CA THR A 30 -9.59 0.01 9.01
C THR A 30 -10.18 0.45 7.66
N GLY A 31 -9.34 0.87 6.72
CA GLY A 31 -9.76 1.24 5.38
C GLY A 31 -10.44 0.08 4.63
N ALA A 32 -9.84 -1.10 4.69
CA ALA A 32 -10.40 -2.31 4.08
C ALA A 32 -11.76 -2.69 4.69
N ALA A 33 -11.86 -2.69 6.02
CA ALA A 33 -13.09 -2.98 6.75
C ALA A 33 -14.21 -1.98 6.38
N THR A 34 -13.89 -0.71 6.29
CA THR A 34 -14.86 0.34 5.92
C THR A 34 -15.33 0.15 4.47
N LEU A 35 -14.42 -0.13 3.54
CA LEU A 35 -14.77 -0.38 2.14
C LEU A 35 -15.68 -1.60 1.99
N LEU A 36 -15.44 -2.64 2.75
CA LEU A 36 -16.24 -3.88 2.73
C LEU A 36 -17.50 -3.80 3.61
N ASN A 37 -17.72 -2.70 4.32
CA ASN A 37 -18.78 -2.57 5.35
C ASN A 37 -18.68 -3.65 6.45
N LEU A 38 -17.46 -4.09 6.74
CA LEU A 38 -17.18 -5.04 7.82
C LEU A 38 -16.84 -4.29 9.11
N THR A 39 -17.00 -4.98 10.21
CA THR A 39 -16.50 -4.47 11.51
C THR A 39 -15.01 -4.74 11.65
N THR A 40 -14.31 -3.94 12.42
CA THR A 40 -12.88 -4.13 12.71
C THR A 40 -12.56 -5.42 13.47
N SER A 41 -13.59 -6.10 13.96
CA SER A 41 -13.49 -7.40 14.62
C SER A 41 -13.58 -8.59 13.65
N ASP A 42 -13.74 -8.36 12.36
CA ASP A 42 -13.75 -9.44 11.37
C ASP A 42 -12.36 -10.09 11.27
N GLU A 43 -12.33 -11.43 11.43
CA GLU A 43 -11.07 -12.18 11.45
C GLU A 43 -10.33 -12.11 10.12
N SER A 44 -11.02 -12.04 8.99
CA SER A 44 -10.39 -11.96 7.68
C SER A 44 -9.55 -10.68 7.53
N ILE A 45 -10.03 -9.58 8.08
CA ILE A 45 -9.30 -8.33 8.08
C ILE A 45 -8.11 -8.39 9.06
N ALA A 46 -8.30 -9.01 10.22
CA ALA A 46 -7.23 -9.16 11.21
C ALA A 46 -6.03 -9.97 10.68
N HIS A 47 -6.29 -10.90 9.77
CA HIS A 47 -5.25 -11.76 9.17
C HIS A 47 -4.72 -11.25 7.82
N TYR A 48 -5.14 -10.08 7.36
CA TYR A 48 -4.76 -9.52 6.05
C TYR A 48 -5.11 -10.45 4.87
N ASP A 49 -6.19 -11.21 4.99
CA ASP A 49 -6.65 -12.08 3.92
C ASP A 49 -7.33 -11.29 2.80
N ASP A 50 -7.20 -11.79 1.57
CA ASP A 50 -7.92 -11.23 0.43
C ASP A 50 -9.42 -11.50 0.56
N VAL A 51 -10.23 -10.49 0.33
CA VAL A 51 -11.70 -10.59 0.38
C VAL A 51 -12.29 -10.21 -0.97
N LYS A 52 -13.13 -11.09 -1.51
CA LYS A 52 -13.82 -10.89 -2.78
C LYS A 52 -15.30 -10.65 -2.56
N GLN A 53 -15.80 -9.56 -3.14
CA GLN A 53 -17.23 -9.22 -3.16
C GLN A 53 -17.62 -8.81 -4.58
N ASN A 54 -18.38 -9.65 -5.29
CA ASN A 54 -18.76 -9.38 -6.68
C ASN A 54 -17.52 -9.15 -7.57
N ASN A 55 -17.43 -7.98 -8.21
CA ASN A 55 -16.29 -7.58 -9.03
C ASN A 55 -15.15 -6.90 -8.24
N LEU A 56 -15.32 -6.71 -6.93
CA LEU A 56 -14.33 -6.09 -6.05
C LEU A 56 -13.49 -7.15 -5.35
N THR A 57 -12.18 -7.00 -5.40
CA THR A 57 -11.23 -7.71 -4.56
C THR A 57 -10.49 -6.70 -3.69
N VAL A 58 -10.61 -6.85 -2.38
CA VAL A 58 -9.83 -6.09 -1.40
C VAL A 58 -8.66 -6.94 -0.96
N SER A 59 -7.47 -6.42 -1.09
CA SER A 59 -6.23 -7.13 -0.79
C SER A 59 -5.28 -6.22 -0.01
N PHE A 60 -4.25 -6.81 0.54
CA PHE A 60 -3.15 -6.09 1.18
C PHE A 60 -1.87 -6.29 0.38
N ILE A 61 -1.02 -5.27 0.34
CA ILE A 61 0.25 -5.38 -0.35
C ILE A 61 1.07 -6.55 0.21
N PRO A 62 1.68 -7.40 -0.62
CA PRO A 62 2.49 -8.51 -0.14
C PRO A 62 3.81 -8.00 0.44
N TYR A 63 4.39 -8.74 1.36
CA TYR A 63 5.77 -8.47 1.79
C TYR A 63 6.74 -8.65 0.62
N LYS A 64 7.76 -7.80 0.56
CA LYS A 64 8.87 -8.03 -0.35
C LYS A 64 9.71 -9.24 0.09
N THR A 65 10.48 -9.81 -0.80
CA THR A 65 11.39 -10.92 -0.50
C THR A 65 12.28 -10.59 0.71
N GLY A 66 12.33 -11.47 1.68
CA GLY A 66 13.13 -11.34 2.89
C GLY A 66 12.43 -10.67 4.07
N VAL A 67 11.20 -10.18 3.89
CA VAL A 67 10.37 -9.62 4.97
C VAL A 67 9.24 -10.60 5.29
N THR A 68 9.07 -10.94 6.57
CA THR A 68 8.15 -12.00 7.00
C THR A 68 7.07 -11.57 8.01
N GLY A 69 7.05 -10.31 8.42
CA GLY A 69 6.05 -9.86 9.39
C GLY A 69 6.18 -8.39 9.75
N GLY A 70 5.27 -7.93 10.60
CA GLY A 70 5.15 -6.54 11.02
C GLY A 70 4.37 -5.67 10.05
N ASP A 71 4.26 -4.39 10.36
CA ASP A 71 3.68 -3.42 9.45
C ASP A 71 4.51 -3.32 8.18
N PHE A 72 3.85 -3.14 7.05
CA PHE A 72 4.50 -3.02 5.75
C PHE A 72 3.74 -2.02 4.88
N LEU A 73 4.42 -0.95 4.52
CA LEU A 73 3.89 0.17 3.76
C LEU A 73 4.42 0.14 2.32
N ILE A 74 3.76 0.85 1.44
CA ILE A 74 4.16 0.90 0.03
C ILE A 74 5.61 1.40 -0.15
N GLU A 75 6.06 2.32 0.68
CA GLU A 75 7.44 2.81 0.67
C GLU A 75 8.48 1.78 1.11
N ASP A 76 8.07 0.72 1.82
CA ASP A 76 8.98 -0.34 2.28
C ASP A 76 9.49 -1.24 1.14
N TYR A 77 8.87 -1.13 -0.04
CA TYR A 77 9.41 -1.79 -1.23
C TYR A 77 10.73 -1.20 -1.70
N PHE A 78 10.99 0.06 -1.40
CA PHE A 78 12.27 0.69 -1.70
C PHE A 78 13.37 0.22 -0.73
N SER A 79 14.61 0.29 -1.17
CA SER A 79 15.75 0.02 -0.28
C SER A 79 15.86 1.09 0.80
N TRP A 80 15.85 0.67 2.06
CA TRP A 80 16.05 1.59 3.18
C TRP A 80 17.36 2.37 3.06
N ASP A 81 18.48 1.65 2.90
CA ASP A 81 19.81 2.26 2.89
C ASP A 81 20.07 3.15 1.68
N LYS A 82 19.62 2.73 0.50
CA LYS A 82 19.91 3.41 -0.76
C LYS A 82 18.94 4.53 -1.09
N THR A 83 17.67 4.39 -0.71
CA THR A 83 16.59 5.26 -1.18
C THR A 83 15.94 6.03 -0.05
N VAL A 84 15.43 5.33 0.96
CA VAL A 84 14.60 5.94 2.02
C VAL A 84 15.46 6.70 3.02
N LYS A 85 16.52 6.08 3.55
CA LYS A 85 17.39 6.69 4.55
C LYS A 85 17.98 8.04 4.12
N PRO A 86 18.52 8.21 2.91
CA PRO A 86 19.01 9.51 2.46
C PRO A 86 17.93 10.59 2.43
N MET A 87 16.68 10.23 2.13
CA MET A 87 15.55 11.18 2.18
C MET A 87 15.21 11.56 3.62
N VAL A 88 15.24 10.60 4.53
CA VAL A 88 15.02 10.84 5.97
C VAL A 88 16.12 11.74 6.53
N ASP A 89 17.38 11.42 6.28
CA ASP A 89 18.52 12.21 6.75
C ASP A 89 18.44 13.67 6.26
N LYS A 90 18.12 13.86 4.98
CA LYS A 90 17.93 15.18 4.41
C LYS A 90 16.74 15.93 5.02
N ALA A 91 15.65 15.24 5.30
CA ALA A 91 14.49 15.83 5.97
C ALA A 91 14.83 16.24 7.40
N ILE A 92 15.69 15.46 8.09
CA ILE A 92 16.19 15.77 9.43
C ILE A 92 17.08 17.02 9.39
N GLU A 93 18.05 17.07 8.48
CA GLU A 93 18.95 18.23 8.32
C GLU A 93 18.20 19.53 8.03
N ASN A 94 17.12 19.46 7.26
CA ASN A 94 16.29 20.61 6.92
C ASN A 94 15.27 21.00 7.98
N SER A 95 15.11 20.19 9.03
CA SER A 95 14.19 20.49 10.12
C SER A 95 14.90 21.18 11.27
N HIS A 96 14.45 22.36 11.64
CA HIS A 96 14.98 23.09 12.80
C HIS A 96 14.40 22.57 14.14
N HIS A 97 13.59 21.52 14.11
CA HIS A 97 12.96 20.93 15.29
C HIS A 97 13.23 19.43 15.38
N PRO A 98 13.54 18.90 16.57
CA PRO A 98 13.68 17.48 16.77
C PRO A 98 12.38 16.77 16.37
N PHE A 99 12.52 15.62 15.69
CA PHE A 99 11.37 14.83 15.24
C PHE A 99 10.53 14.36 16.41
N LYS A 100 9.44 15.04 16.67
CA LYS A 100 8.44 14.60 17.65
C LYS A 100 7.22 13.92 17.01
N ASN A 101 7.11 13.91 15.67
CA ASN A 101 5.93 13.40 14.96
C ASN A 101 6.31 12.49 13.79
N LEU A 102 6.35 11.19 14.01
CA LEU A 102 6.50 10.15 12.98
C LEU A 102 5.51 10.28 11.81
N PRO A 103 4.21 10.63 11.98
CA PRO A 103 3.28 10.79 10.86
C PRO A 103 3.72 11.83 9.83
N LYS A 104 4.35 12.93 10.26
CA LYS A 104 4.87 13.95 9.35
C LYS A 104 6.08 13.46 8.56
N LEU A 105 6.88 12.55 9.15
CA LEU A 105 8.02 11.95 8.47
C LEU A 105 7.56 11.04 7.35
N SER A 106 6.60 10.16 7.59
CA SER A 106 6.03 9.27 6.57
C SER A 106 5.47 10.05 5.37
N SER A 107 4.69 11.11 5.62
CA SER A 107 4.16 11.96 4.56
C SER A 107 5.25 12.64 3.74
N ARG A 108 6.35 13.07 4.37
CA ARG A 108 7.50 13.67 3.69
C ARG A 108 8.28 12.66 2.85
N ILE A 109 8.42 11.44 3.35
CA ILE A 109 9.05 10.34 2.59
C ILE A 109 8.21 10.03 1.35
N LYS A 110 6.91 9.85 1.50
CA LYS A 110 5.99 9.60 0.38
C LYS A 110 6.07 10.70 -0.67
N LYS A 111 6.04 11.96 -0.25
CA LYS A 111 6.19 13.09 -1.16
C LYS A 111 7.57 13.12 -1.83
N GLY A 112 8.63 12.84 -1.11
CA GLY A 112 9.99 12.77 -1.66
C GLY A 112 10.12 11.65 -2.70
N LEU A 113 9.51 10.51 -2.48
CA LEU A 113 9.46 9.41 -3.45
C LEU A 113 8.64 9.81 -4.70
N GLU A 114 7.49 10.44 -4.50
CA GLU A 114 6.65 10.95 -5.59
C GLU A 114 7.39 11.99 -6.45
N ASP A 115 8.05 12.96 -5.82
CA ASP A 115 8.78 14.03 -6.53
C ASP A 115 10.02 13.51 -7.29
N LYS A 116 10.61 12.39 -6.86
CA LYS A 116 11.88 11.88 -7.40
C LYS A 116 11.78 10.58 -8.18
N HIS A 117 10.58 10.00 -8.33
CA HIS A 117 10.41 8.69 -8.96
C HIS A 117 11.01 8.60 -10.38
N MET A 118 11.04 9.69 -11.13
CA MET A 118 11.61 9.72 -12.47
C MET A 118 13.13 9.71 -12.50
N SER A 119 13.79 9.98 -11.36
CA SER A 119 15.25 9.96 -11.24
C SER A 119 15.79 8.66 -10.63
N PHE A 120 14.92 7.74 -10.24
CA PHE A 120 15.34 6.47 -9.66
C PHE A 120 15.87 5.53 -10.73
N ALA A 121 16.97 4.82 -10.40
CA ALA A 121 17.47 3.73 -11.21
C ALA A 121 16.46 2.56 -11.20
N LYS A 122 16.48 1.77 -12.27
CA LYS A 122 15.61 0.60 -12.41
C LYS A 122 15.70 -0.35 -11.21
N GLU A 123 16.90 -0.52 -10.68
CA GLU A 123 17.20 -1.41 -9.55
C GLU A 123 16.50 -0.99 -8.26
N GLU A 124 16.15 0.29 -8.10
CA GLU A 124 15.42 0.78 -6.92
C GLU A 124 13.97 0.30 -6.88
N PHE A 125 13.44 -0.16 -8.02
CA PHE A 125 12.08 -0.70 -8.13
C PHE A 125 12.00 -2.23 -8.03
N GLU A 126 13.11 -2.93 -7.84
CA GLU A 126 13.13 -4.41 -7.77
C GLU A 126 12.27 -4.97 -6.63
N GLY A 127 12.17 -4.23 -5.51
CA GLY A 127 11.31 -4.62 -4.40
C GLY A 127 9.83 -4.72 -4.74
N PHE A 128 9.37 -4.06 -5.81
CA PHE A 128 7.98 -4.10 -6.26
C PHE A 128 7.60 -5.37 -7.03
N ILE A 129 8.54 -6.26 -7.33
CA ILE A 129 8.27 -7.48 -8.10
C ILE A 129 7.20 -8.33 -7.44
N THR A 130 7.24 -8.49 -6.11
CA THR A 130 6.23 -9.26 -5.38
C THR A 130 4.83 -8.65 -5.48
N LEU A 131 4.72 -7.33 -5.49
CA LEU A 131 3.45 -6.64 -5.70
C LEU A 131 2.94 -6.82 -7.13
N LEU A 132 3.82 -6.65 -8.12
CA LEU A 132 3.47 -6.85 -9.54
C LEU A 132 3.00 -8.28 -9.81
N ASP A 133 3.69 -9.27 -9.25
CA ASP A 133 3.31 -10.68 -9.37
C ASP A 133 1.92 -10.93 -8.75
N LYS A 134 1.63 -10.33 -7.60
CA LYS A 134 0.31 -10.43 -6.98
C LYS A 134 -0.78 -9.75 -7.83
N ILE A 135 -0.50 -8.60 -8.41
CA ILE A 135 -1.43 -7.90 -9.32
C ILE A 135 -1.75 -8.80 -10.52
N VAL A 136 -0.76 -9.38 -11.15
CA VAL A 136 -0.94 -10.30 -12.28
C VAL A 136 -1.77 -11.50 -11.87
N LYS A 137 -1.45 -12.13 -10.74
CA LYS A 137 -2.18 -13.28 -10.21
C LYS A 137 -3.66 -12.96 -9.99
N LEU A 138 -3.97 -11.87 -9.28
CA LEU A 138 -5.35 -11.49 -8.99
C LEU A 138 -6.11 -11.05 -10.26
N SER A 139 -5.41 -10.46 -11.23
CA SER A 139 -5.99 -10.04 -12.50
C SER A 139 -6.36 -11.23 -13.40
N THR A 140 -5.62 -12.32 -13.31
CA THR A 140 -5.80 -13.52 -14.14
C THR A 140 -6.69 -14.59 -13.48
N GLU A 141 -6.97 -14.48 -12.18
CA GLU A 141 -7.91 -15.38 -11.52
C GLU A 141 -9.31 -15.20 -12.12
N GLU A 142 -9.89 -16.32 -12.60
CA GLU A 142 -11.29 -16.33 -13.02
C GLU A 142 -12.18 -16.15 -11.78
N GLY A 143 -13.04 -15.14 -11.81
CA GLY A 143 -14.00 -14.91 -10.74
C GLY A 143 -15.00 -16.05 -10.64
N THR A 144 -15.10 -16.63 -9.48
CA THR A 144 -16.21 -17.52 -9.14
C THR A 144 -17.37 -16.71 -8.58
#